data_efdc256dac0a797c93adc3e26b887298
#
_entry.id   efdc256dac0a797c93adc3e26b887298
#
_cell.length_a   1.000
_cell.length_b   1.000
_cell.length_c   1.000
_cell.angle_alpha   90.00
_cell.angle_beta   90.00
_cell.angle_gamma   90.00
#
_symmetry.space_group_name_H-M   'P 1'
#
loop_
_entity.id
_entity.type
_entity.pdbx_description
1 polymer ?
#
loop_
_entity_poly.entity_id
_entity_poly.type
_entity_poly.pdbx_seq_one_letter_code
_entity_poly.pdbx_strand_id
1 'polypeptide(L)'
;MDKTSYANLARAWEYVENHAYSRQTQALLDAREQAAQCGLAQGSAAQAQLLHTLACMMRSTSVITIGSGSLVEIVQLVDALHGTGQLTAVDSSTQGIALSRKMFFALSDTTQTTLRAVNAPV
;
A
#
# COMPACT_ATOMS: atom_id res chain seq x y z
N MET A 1 -9.18 0.72 33.23
CA MET A 1 -8.83 -0.38 32.30
C MET A 1 -7.80 -1.27 32.94
N ASP A 2 -8.04 -2.56 32.91
CA ASP A 2 -7.11 -3.54 33.43
C ASP A 2 -5.84 -3.63 32.58
N LYS A 3 -4.67 -3.58 33.22
CA LYS A 3 -3.37 -3.69 32.55
C LYS A 3 -3.22 -5.01 31.77
N THR A 4 -3.78 -6.11 32.31
CA THR A 4 -3.76 -7.43 31.66
C THR A 4 -4.54 -7.38 30.35
N SER A 5 -5.70 -6.75 30.33
CA SER A 5 -6.54 -6.60 29.14
C SER A 5 -5.82 -5.79 28.07
N TYR A 6 -5.16 -4.70 28.47
CA TYR A 6 -4.39 -3.86 27.54
C TYR A 6 -3.22 -4.62 26.93
N ALA A 7 -2.46 -5.36 27.74
CA ALA A 7 -1.34 -6.17 27.26
C ALA A 7 -1.81 -7.28 26.30
N ASN A 8 -2.94 -7.90 26.57
CA ASN A 8 -3.51 -8.91 25.68
C ASN A 8 -3.94 -8.31 24.34
N LEU A 9 -4.49 -7.11 24.33
CA LEU A 9 -4.86 -6.42 23.11
C LEU A 9 -3.61 -6.09 22.27
N ALA A 10 -2.53 -5.62 22.90
CA ALA A 10 -1.28 -5.33 22.23
C ALA A 10 -0.68 -6.59 21.59
N ARG A 11 -0.73 -7.73 22.28
CA ARG A 11 -0.28 -9.02 21.74
C ARG A 11 -1.14 -9.49 20.58
N ALA A 12 -2.44 -9.25 20.64
CA ALA A 12 -3.34 -9.58 19.54
C ALA A 12 -3.01 -8.79 18.28
N TRP A 13 -2.75 -7.49 18.42
CA TRP A 13 -2.33 -6.65 17.30
C TRP A 13 -0.98 -7.07 16.73
N GLU A 14 -0.03 -7.40 17.58
CA GLU A 14 1.28 -7.92 17.17
C GLU A 14 1.13 -9.21 16.37
N TYR A 15 0.29 -10.12 16.83
CA TYR A 15 0.01 -11.37 16.11
C TYR A 15 -0.58 -11.09 14.72
N VAL A 16 -1.57 -10.22 14.63
CA VAL A 16 -2.22 -9.86 13.36
C VAL A 16 -1.21 -9.25 12.40
N GLU A 17 -0.39 -8.32 12.87
CA GLU A 17 0.62 -7.67 12.04
C GLU A 17 1.69 -8.65 11.55
N ASN A 18 2.20 -9.51 12.44
CA ASN A 18 3.19 -10.52 12.08
C ASN A 18 2.64 -11.52 11.06
N HIS A 19 1.38 -11.91 11.21
CA HIS A 19 0.73 -12.80 10.28
C HIS A 19 0.55 -12.15 8.90
N ALA A 20 0.08 -10.92 8.86
CA ALA A 20 -0.06 -10.17 7.61
C ALA A 20 1.29 -9.92 6.95
N TYR A 21 2.31 -9.56 7.73
CA TYR A 21 3.66 -9.32 7.23
C TYR A 21 4.25 -10.58 6.59
N SER A 22 4.08 -11.73 7.20
CA SER A 22 4.59 -13.01 6.66
C SER A 22 3.95 -13.43 5.35
N ARG A 23 2.80 -12.86 5.01
CA ARG A 23 2.06 -13.16 3.77
C ARG A 23 2.31 -12.15 2.65
N GLN A 24 3.15 -11.16 2.88
CA GLN A 24 3.45 -10.18 1.85
C GLN A 24 4.15 -10.81 0.65
N THR A 25 3.77 -10.36 -0.55
CA THR A 25 4.43 -10.74 -1.79
C THR A 25 5.81 -10.11 -1.89
N GLN A 26 6.64 -10.59 -2.80
CA GLN A 26 7.95 -9.99 -3.05
C GLN A 26 7.81 -8.52 -3.47
N ALA A 27 6.80 -8.19 -4.26
CA ALA A 27 6.54 -6.81 -4.67
C ALA A 27 6.28 -5.90 -3.48
N LEU A 28 5.53 -6.37 -2.48
CA LEU A 28 5.28 -5.61 -1.24
C LEU A 28 6.56 -5.42 -0.42
N LEU A 29 7.37 -6.46 -0.30
CA LEU A 29 8.65 -6.38 0.41
C LEU A 29 9.61 -5.42 -0.30
N ASP A 30 9.68 -5.45 -1.60
CA ASP A 30 10.48 -4.53 -2.40
C ASP A 30 10.01 -3.09 -2.23
N ALA A 31 8.71 -2.85 -2.19
CA ALA A 31 8.14 -1.53 -1.94
C ALA A 31 8.55 -0.99 -0.58
N ARG A 32 8.51 -1.83 0.46
CA ARG A 32 8.95 -1.45 1.80
C ARG A 32 10.44 -1.12 1.85
N GLU A 33 11.25 -1.90 1.16
CA GLU A 33 12.69 -1.65 1.10
C GLU A 33 13.00 -0.34 0.38
N GLN A 34 12.37 -0.08 -0.75
CA GLN A 34 12.53 1.18 -1.48
C GLN A 34 12.11 2.39 -0.64
N ALA A 35 10.99 2.27 0.08
CA ALA A 35 10.52 3.31 0.98
C ALA A 35 11.51 3.56 2.12
N ALA A 36 12.05 2.50 2.71
CA ALA A 36 13.03 2.60 3.80
C ALA A 36 14.31 3.29 3.33
N GLN A 37 14.80 2.98 2.14
CA GLN A 37 15.98 3.62 1.56
C GLN A 37 15.79 5.12 1.34
N CYS A 38 14.56 5.56 1.12
CA CYS A 38 14.21 6.96 0.89
C CYS A 38 13.70 7.67 2.15
N GLY A 39 13.69 6.99 3.29
CA GLY A 39 13.20 7.57 4.55
C GLY A 39 11.69 7.78 4.60
N LEU A 40 10.93 7.06 3.79
CA LEU A 40 9.47 7.17 3.72
C LEU A 40 8.83 6.12 4.62
N ALA A 41 8.06 6.57 5.62
CA ALA A 41 7.31 5.67 6.48
C ALA A 41 6.14 5.03 5.71
N GLN A 42 5.94 3.75 5.91
CA GLN A 42 4.85 2.99 5.31
C GLN A 42 3.85 2.54 6.37
N GLY A 43 2.61 2.32 5.94
CA GLY A 43 1.59 1.73 6.79
C GLY A 43 1.88 0.26 7.12
N SER A 44 1.15 -0.27 8.08
CA SER A 44 1.31 -1.65 8.52
C SER A 44 0.88 -2.65 7.44
N ALA A 45 1.39 -3.87 7.53
CA ALA A 45 1.00 -4.96 6.63
C ALA A 45 -0.48 -5.34 6.82
N ALA A 46 -0.97 -5.32 8.05
CA ALA A 46 -2.37 -5.58 8.35
C ALA A 46 -3.29 -4.52 7.73
N GLN A 47 -2.91 -3.24 7.81
CA GLN A 47 -3.67 -2.16 7.20
C GLN A 47 -3.70 -2.29 5.67
N ALA A 48 -2.57 -2.57 5.05
CA ALA A 48 -2.49 -2.75 3.60
C ALA A 48 -3.37 -3.93 3.15
N GLN A 49 -3.35 -5.04 3.89
CA GLN A 49 -4.21 -6.20 3.61
C GLN A 49 -5.69 -5.85 3.74
N LEU A 50 -6.06 -5.05 4.73
CA LEU A 50 -7.44 -4.58 4.89
C LEU A 50 -7.87 -3.74 3.69
N LEU A 51 -7.03 -2.82 3.23
CA LEU A 51 -7.33 -1.98 2.06
C LEU A 51 -7.54 -2.85 0.81
N HIS A 52 -6.70 -3.85 0.60
CA HIS A 52 -6.85 -4.81 -0.49
C HIS A 52 -8.21 -5.51 -0.41
N THR A 53 -8.56 -6.04 0.75
CA THR A 53 -9.81 -6.75 0.98
C THR A 53 -11.02 -5.84 0.72
N LEU A 54 -11.00 -4.61 1.22
CA LEU A 54 -12.08 -3.66 1.01
C LEU A 54 -12.24 -3.30 -0.46
N ALA A 55 -11.13 -3.05 -1.17
CA ALA A 55 -11.17 -2.75 -2.59
C ALA A 55 -11.75 -3.91 -3.41
N CYS A 56 -11.39 -5.15 -3.07
CA CYS A 56 -11.93 -6.36 -3.70
C CYS A 56 -13.44 -6.50 -3.43
N MET A 57 -13.86 -6.30 -2.19
CA MET A 57 -15.27 -6.41 -1.81
C MET A 57 -16.15 -5.37 -2.49
N MET A 58 -15.62 -4.17 -2.69
CA MET A 58 -16.30 -3.08 -3.38
C MET A 58 -16.25 -3.22 -4.90
N ARG A 59 -15.51 -4.17 -5.42
CA ARG A 59 -15.27 -4.34 -6.86
C ARG A 59 -14.78 -3.03 -7.49
N SER A 60 -13.80 -2.40 -6.83
CA SER A 60 -13.28 -1.10 -7.24
C SER A 60 -12.68 -1.16 -8.63
N THR A 61 -12.98 -0.16 -9.45
CA THR A 61 -12.41 0.02 -10.79
C THR A 61 -11.55 1.27 -10.88
N SER A 62 -11.67 2.15 -9.90
CA SER A 62 -10.88 3.38 -9.79
C SER A 62 -10.55 3.64 -8.33
N VAL A 63 -9.27 3.87 -8.05
CA VAL A 63 -8.77 4.10 -6.69
C VAL A 63 -7.91 5.37 -6.71
N ILE A 64 -8.04 6.18 -5.68
CA ILE A 64 -7.24 7.38 -5.50
C ILE A 64 -6.47 7.24 -4.18
N THR A 65 -5.15 7.40 -4.24
CA THR A 65 -4.30 7.50 -3.05
C THR A 65 -3.81 8.93 -2.89
N ILE A 66 -3.87 9.45 -1.68
CA ILE A 66 -3.44 10.81 -1.35
C ILE A 66 -2.45 10.72 -0.19
N GLY A 67 -1.24 11.24 -0.42
CA GLY A 67 -0.22 11.31 0.62
C GLY A 67 1.15 10.90 0.15
N SER A 68 2.17 11.28 0.93
CA SER A 68 3.56 11.10 0.58
C SER A 68 4.02 9.65 0.70
N GLY A 69 4.48 9.10 -0.41
CA GLY A 69 5.22 7.85 -0.40
C GLY A 69 4.40 6.61 -0.06
N SER A 70 3.14 6.55 -0.47
CA SER A 70 2.24 5.41 -0.20
C SER A 70 2.57 4.21 -1.11
N LEU A 71 3.82 3.73 -1.07
CA LEU A 71 4.28 2.69 -2.01
C LEU A 71 3.64 1.33 -1.75
N VAL A 72 3.55 0.93 -0.50
CA VAL A 72 2.96 -0.36 -0.11
C VAL A 72 1.47 -0.39 -0.45
N GLU A 73 0.77 0.68 -0.15
CA GLU A 73 -0.65 0.83 -0.44
C GLU A 73 -0.91 0.78 -1.95
N ILE A 74 -0.06 1.42 -2.75
CA ILE A 74 -0.17 1.39 -4.22
C ILE A 74 -0.03 -0.05 -4.74
N VAL A 75 0.98 -0.77 -4.31
CA VAL A 75 1.19 -2.17 -4.72
C VAL A 75 -0.02 -3.02 -4.36
N GLN A 76 -0.52 -2.86 -3.14
CA GLN A 76 -1.65 -3.63 -2.63
C GLN A 76 -2.94 -3.31 -3.39
N LEU A 77 -3.19 -2.04 -3.68
CA LEU A 77 -4.40 -1.61 -4.39
C LEU A 77 -4.37 -1.96 -5.87
N VAL A 78 -3.20 -1.89 -6.51
CA VAL A 78 -3.04 -2.37 -7.90
C VAL A 78 -3.38 -3.86 -8.00
N ASP A 79 -2.91 -4.65 -7.04
CA ASP A 79 -3.25 -6.07 -6.99
C ASP A 79 -4.77 -6.28 -6.85
N ALA A 80 -5.43 -5.47 -6.02
CA ALA A 80 -6.88 -5.53 -5.83
C ALA A 80 -7.69 -5.17 -7.07
N LEU A 81 -7.12 -4.42 -8.01
CA LEU A 81 -7.76 -4.07 -9.28
C LEU A 81 -7.71 -5.22 -10.31
N HIS A 82 -7.01 -6.29 -10.02
CA HIS A 82 -6.94 -7.51 -10.85
C HIS A 82 -6.54 -7.23 -12.31
N GLY A 83 -5.59 -6.36 -12.51
CA GLY A 83 -5.02 -6.08 -13.84
C GLY A 83 -5.83 -5.13 -14.72
N THR A 84 -6.89 -4.54 -14.21
CA THR A 84 -7.73 -3.57 -14.93
C THR A 84 -7.95 -2.32 -14.09
N GLY A 85 -8.64 -1.33 -14.64
CA GLY A 85 -9.03 -0.13 -13.90
C GLY A 85 -7.94 0.92 -13.83
N GLN A 86 -8.08 1.85 -12.89
CA GLN A 86 -7.22 3.02 -12.78
C GLN A 86 -6.84 3.30 -11.33
N LEU A 87 -5.55 3.53 -11.09
CA LEU A 87 -5.05 4.09 -9.85
C LEU A 87 -4.58 5.52 -10.09
N THR A 88 -5.07 6.44 -9.28
CA THR A 88 -4.60 7.83 -9.26
C THR A 88 -3.82 8.06 -7.97
N ALA A 89 -2.54 8.39 -8.08
CA ALA A 89 -1.69 8.71 -6.94
C ALA A 89 -1.46 10.22 -6.90
N VAL A 90 -1.89 10.86 -5.83
CA VAL A 90 -1.69 12.29 -5.59
C VAL A 90 -0.69 12.47 -4.47
N ASP A 91 0.38 13.21 -4.73
CA ASP A 91 1.44 13.44 -3.76
C ASP A 91 2.00 14.85 -3.93
N SER A 92 2.33 15.49 -2.83
CA SER A 92 3.01 16.79 -2.83
C SER A 92 4.52 16.66 -3.03
N SER A 93 5.08 15.47 -2.88
CA SER A 93 6.50 15.18 -3.01
C SER A 93 6.83 14.70 -4.43
N THR A 94 7.76 15.38 -5.10
CA THR A 94 8.29 14.94 -6.39
C THR A 94 8.95 13.57 -6.28
N GLN A 95 9.65 13.31 -5.18
CA GLN A 95 10.26 12.01 -4.90
C GLN A 95 9.20 10.93 -4.74
N GLY A 96 8.13 11.21 -4.00
CA GLY A 96 7.02 10.27 -3.81
C GLY A 96 6.37 9.88 -5.13
N ILE A 97 6.14 10.85 -6.02
CA ILE A 97 5.58 10.61 -7.36
C ILE A 97 6.53 9.75 -8.21
N ALA A 98 7.83 10.06 -8.20
CA ALA A 98 8.81 9.28 -8.96
C ALA A 98 8.88 7.83 -8.49
N LEU A 99 8.87 7.59 -7.19
CA LEU A 99 8.88 6.25 -6.61
C LEU A 99 7.59 5.49 -6.92
N SER A 100 6.45 6.16 -6.84
CA SER A 100 5.15 5.57 -7.18
C SER A 100 5.13 5.07 -8.63
N ARG A 101 5.64 5.87 -9.56
CA ARG A 101 5.77 5.46 -10.96
C ARG A 101 6.72 4.28 -11.12
N LYS A 102 7.86 4.31 -10.45
CA LYS A 102 8.85 3.24 -10.52
C LYS A 102 8.26 1.92 -10.02
N MET A 103 7.57 1.94 -8.90
CA MET A 103 6.94 0.75 -8.33
C MET A 103 5.82 0.23 -9.25
N PHE A 104 5.00 1.13 -9.77
CA PHE A 104 3.92 0.75 -10.68
C PHE A 104 4.47 0.08 -11.95
N PHE A 105 5.48 0.65 -12.57
CA PHE A 105 6.06 0.08 -13.79
C PHE A 105 6.75 -1.27 -13.53
N ALA A 106 7.27 -1.48 -12.33
CA ALA A 106 7.80 -2.81 -11.97
C ALA A 106 6.71 -3.88 -11.90
N LEU A 107 5.45 -3.49 -11.67
CA LEU A 107 4.30 -4.39 -11.62
C LEU A 107 3.60 -4.55 -12.97
N SER A 108 3.86 -3.68 -13.93
CA SER A 108 2.99 -3.46 -15.08
C SER A 108 3.13 -4.50 -16.20
N ASP A 109 4.12 -5.38 -16.16
CA ASP A 109 4.38 -6.35 -17.24
C ASP A 109 3.19 -7.29 -17.48
N THR A 110 2.31 -7.45 -16.50
CA THR A 110 1.18 -8.37 -16.54
C THR A 110 -0.17 -7.71 -16.26
N THR A 111 -0.21 -6.38 -16.07
CA THR A 111 -1.43 -5.66 -15.71
C THR A 111 -1.83 -4.64 -16.77
N GLN A 112 -3.14 -4.49 -16.98
CA GLN A 112 -3.72 -3.43 -17.82
C GLN A 112 -4.24 -2.26 -16.99
N THR A 113 -3.85 -2.19 -15.72
CA THR A 113 -4.18 -1.06 -14.85
C THR A 113 -3.46 0.20 -15.32
N THR A 114 -4.18 1.32 -15.37
CA THR A 114 -3.62 2.62 -15.72
C THR A 114 -3.21 3.36 -14.47
N LEU A 115 -2.01 3.92 -14.46
CA LEU A 115 -1.55 4.83 -13.41
C LEU A 115 -1.67 6.28 -13.87
N ARG A 116 -2.28 7.10 -13.03
CA ARG A 116 -2.25 8.55 -13.13
C ARG A 116 -1.56 9.12 -11.89
N ALA A 117 -0.37 9.65 -12.06
CA ALA A 117 0.38 10.26 -10.95
C ALA A 117 0.28 11.77 -11.04
N VAL A 118 -0.17 12.41 -9.96
CA VAL A 118 -0.41 13.85 -9.91
C VAL A 118 0.41 14.47 -8.78
N ASN A 119 1.28 15.41 -9.13
CA ASN A 119 1.99 16.22 -8.14
C ASN A 119 1.12 17.44 -7.81
N ALA A 120 0.57 17.46 -6.62
CA ALA A 120 -0.31 18.52 -6.16
C ALA A 120 -0.15 18.73 -4.65
N PRO A 121 -0.41 19.94 -4.14
CA PRO A 121 -0.45 20.17 -2.69
C PRO A 121 -1.51 19.29 -2.03
N VAL A 122 -1.13 18.70 -0.91
CA VAL A 122 -2.01 17.80 -0.16
C VAL A 122 -2.39 18.42 1.17
#